data_2758ede11cad7ba1d617a9f55caa408b
#
_entry.id   2758ede11cad7ba1d617a9f55caa408b
#
_cell.length_a   1.000
_cell.length_b   1.000
_cell.length_c   1.000
_cell.angle_alpha   90.00
_cell.angle_beta   90.00
_cell.angle_gamma   90.00
#
_symmetry.space_group_name_H-M   'P 1'
#
loop_
_entity.id
_entity.type
_entity.pdbx_description
1 polymer ?
#
loop_
_entity_poly.entity_id
_entity_poly.type
_entity_poly.pdbx_seq_one_letter_code
_entity_poly.pdbx_strand_id
1 'polypeptide(L)'
;HLMRIVWHGGEPLLYPNKLRDTMPSLLEIAERRGIPLETQVVTNGVMATADILEFLSGYNLGRLQITLDGPPEVHDSRRYRRGTKAGSFAEIHSNMLAALNQGFVQRIDVRVNLDIQNQGKLERLFAILAADGVQDNIHLSLGIITNTLPNESCSGGANNYFDVYGFSEDQAVEEYLKVAALAKSYGFQPPGELIVGPWCVARHPHAWTVGPDGEIYKCLSTVGRPEHVVGHLPEVPSNDAVTSYTLRRIADCLDQGCNMVPICGGGCLFEEKVNGTTNCPKALLQRVNAGLLTLEHGQ
;
A
#
# COMPACT_ATOMS: atom_id res chain seq x y z
N HIS A 1 -20.77 -8.98 -5.89
CA HIS A 1 -20.44 -7.72 -5.19
C HIS A 1 -19.77 -8.06 -3.87
N LEU A 2 -18.82 -7.23 -3.41
CA LEU A 2 -18.10 -7.36 -2.17
C LEU A 2 -18.00 -5.98 -1.52
N MET A 3 -18.30 -5.88 -0.24
CA MET A 3 -18.04 -4.69 0.55
C MET A 3 -16.65 -4.81 1.18
N ARG A 4 -15.70 -4.03 0.69
CA ARG A 4 -14.34 -4.02 1.22
C ARG A 4 -14.10 -2.76 2.03
N ILE A 5 -13.71 -2.93 3.28
CA ILE A 5 -13.33 -1.84 4.18
C ILE A 5 -11.82 -1.91 4.40
N VAL A 6 -11.13 -0.81 4.07
CA VAL A 6 -9.68 -0.68 4.26
C VAL A 6 -9.43 0.34 5.36
N TRP A 7 -8.97 -0.12 6.50
CA TRP A 7 -8.52 0.73 7.59
C TRP A 7 -7.10 1.21 7.29
N HIS A 8 -7.00 2.51 7.11
CA HIS A 8 -5.76 3.19 6.76
C HIS A 8 -5.69 4.55 7.46
N GLY A 9 -4.59 5.25 7.34
CA GLY A 9 -4.43 6.60 7.86
C GLY A 9 -3.04 6.80 8.46
N GLY A 10 -2.92 7.63 9.50
CA GLY A 10 -1.65 7.74 10.22
C GLY A 10 -1.28 6.41 10.87
N GLU A 11 -2.11 5.91 11.78
CA GLU A 11 -2.07 4.56 12.33
C GLU A 11 -3.48 4.17 12.79
N PRO A 12 -4.19 3.29 12.08
CA PRO A 12 -5.59 2.97 12.39
C PRO A 12 -5.75 2.21 13.71
N LEU A 13 -4.75 1.44 14.13
CA LEU A 13 -4.82 0.62 15.34
C LEU A 13 -4.54 1.40 16.63
N LEU A 14 -4.21 2.70 16.56
CA LEU A 14 -4.14 3.57 17.76
C LEU A 14 -5.50 3.80 18.40
N TYR A 15 -6.59 3.62 17.66
CA TYR A 15 -7.94 3.86 18.12
C TYR A 15 -8.82 2.61 18.03
N PRO A 16 -8.48 1.52 18.76
CA PRO A 16 -9.18 0.24 18.63
C PRO A 16 -10.68 0.34 18.97
N ASN A 17 -11.06 1.25 19.86
CA ASN A 17 -12.48 1.47 20.19
C ASN A 17 -13.28 1.98 18.98
N LYS A 18 -12.68 2.80 18.13
CA LYS A 18 -13.36 3.24 16.88
C LYS A 18 -13.64 2.07 15.95
N LEU A 19 -12.70 1.14 15.83
CA LEU A 19 -12.91 -0.09 15.06
C LEU A 19 -14.04 -0.93 15.67
N ARG A 20 -14.01 -1.12 17.01
CA ARG A 20 -15.00 -1.91 17.74
C ARG A 20 -16.41 -1.30 17.65
N ASP A 21 -16.52 0.02 17.65
CA ASP A 21 -17.79 0.72 17.53
C ASP A 21 -18.34 0.67 16.08
N THR A 22 -17.46 0.67 15.08
CA THR A 22 -17.88 0.83 13.68
C THR A 22 -18.14 -0.51 12.97
N MET A 23 -17.29 -1.53 13.22
CA MET A 23 -17.35 -2.80 12.49
C MET A 23 -18.67 -3.54 12.61
N PRO A 24 -19.37 -3.59 13.78
CA PRO A 24 -20.67 -4.24 13.89
C PRO A 24 -21.72 -3.65 12.94
N SER A 25 -21.80 -2.31 12.86
CA SER A 25 -22.73 -1.62 11.97
C SER A 25 -22.44 -1.85 10.48
N LEU A 26 -21.16 -1.93 10.12
CA LEU A 26 -20.74 -2.24 8.74
C LEU A 26 -21.12 -3.68 8.36
N LEU A 27 -20.94 -4.64 9.27
CA LEU A 27 -21.36 -6.03 9.07
C LEU A 27 -22.89 -6.11 8.88
N GLU A 28 -23.66 -5.48 9.76
CA GLU A 28 -25.13 -5.44 9.65
C GLU A 28 -25.59 -4.87 8.29
N ILE A 29 -24.94 -3.81 7.80
CA ILE A 29 -25.24 -3.24 6.49
C ILE A 29 -24.95 -4.25 5.37
N ALA A 30 -23.82 -4.94 5.42
CA ALA A 30 -23.43 -5.94 4.44
C ALA A 30 -24.43 -7.10 4.42
N GLU A 31 -24.81 -7.63 5.58
CA GLU A 31 -25.79 -8.70 5.74
C GLU A 31 -27.17 -8.31 5.20
N ARG A 32 -27.67 -7.13 5.55
CA ARG A 32 -28.94 -6.61 5.03
C ARG A 32 -28.95 -6.45 3.50
N ARG A 33 -27.78 -6.25 2.90
CA ARG A 33 -27.62 -6.13 1.45
C ARG A 33 -27.31 -7.47 0.78
N GLY A 34 -27.11 -8.54 1.54
CA GLY A 34 -26.73 -9.85 1.02
C GLY A 34 -25.37 -9.85 0.31
N ILE A 35 -24.42 -9.00 0.75
CA ILE A 35 -23.08 -8.90 0.19
C ILE A 35 -22.04 -9.28 1.25
N PRO A 36 -20.97 -10.03 0.89
CA PRO A 36 -19.92 -10.35 1.82
C PRO A 36 -19.12 -9.10 2.23
N LEU A 37 -18.68 -9.07 3.49
CA LEU A 37 -17.75 -8.07 4.03
C LEU A 37 -16.32 -8.62 4.00
N GLU A 38 -15.37 -7.81 3.62
CA GLU A 38 -13.94 -8.06 3.76
C GLU A 38 -13.28 -6.87 4.45
N THR A 39 -12.51 -7.14 5.48
CA THR A 39 -11.74 -6.15 6.22
C THR A 39 -10.27 -6.21 5.80
N GLN A 40 -9.68 -5.06 5.57
CA GLN A 40 -8.25 -4.92 5.32
C GLN A 40 -7.66 -3.86 6.25
N VAL A 41 -6.42 -4.06 6.68
CA VAL A 41 -5.72 -3.12 7.57
C VAL A 41 -4.34 -2.82 7.00
N VAL A 42 -4.01 -1.52 6.91
CA VAL A 42 -2.66 -1.03 6.60
C VAL A 42 -2.13 -0.33 7.85
N THR A 43 -1.10 -0.89 8.47
CA THR A 43 -0.61 -0.48 9.78
C THR A 43 0.93 -0.46 9.83
N ASN A 44 1.48 0.29 10.78
CA ASN A 44 2.89 0.17 11.14
C ASN A 44 3.20 -1.10 11.95
N GLY A 45 2.18 -1.84 12.41
CA GLY A 45 2.30 -3.12 13.09
C GLY A 45 2.57 -3.07 14.60
N VAL A 46 2.90 -1.90 15.15
CA VAL A 46 3.18 -1.78 16.61
C VAL A 46 1.97 -2.14 17.46
N MET A 47 0.78 -1.69 17.03
CA MET A 47 -0.47 -1.96 17.73
C MET A 47 -1.26 -3.15 17.15
N ALA A 48 -0.65 -3.96 16.29
CA ALA A 48 -1.27 -5.17 15.76
C ALA A 48 -1.26 -6.32 16.78
N THR A 49 -1.81 -6.06 17.96
CA THR A 49 -1.85 -7.01 19.08
C THR A 49 -2.87 -8.12 18.84
N ALA A 50 -2.69 -9.26 19.52
CA ALA A 50 -3.59 -10.39 19.42
C ALA A 50 -5.08 -10.00 19.66
N ASP A 51 -5.36 -9.20 20.68
CA ASP A 51 -6.70 -8.74 21.03
C ASP A 51 -7.42 -8.00 19.90
N ILE A 52 -6.72 -7.08 19.20
CA ILE A 52 -7.36 -6.35 18.08
C ILE A 52 -7.44 -7.19 16.82
N LEU A 53 -6.46 -8.06 16.56
CA LEU A 53 -6.49 -8.94 15.39
C LEU A 53 -7.52 -10.05 15.53
N GLU A 54 -7.70 -10.61 16.72
CA GLU A 54 -8.78 -11.55 17.03
C GLU A 54 -10.15 -10.91 16.78
N PHE A 55 -10.36 -9.68 17.28
CA PHE A 55 -11.58 -8.93 16.99
C PHE A 55 -11.79 -8.76 15.49
N LEU A 56 -10.78 -8.29 14.74
CA LEU A 56 -10.90 -8.05 13.31
C LEU A 56 -11.05 -9.33 12.48
N SER A 57 -10.52 -10.45 12.95
CA SER A 57 -10.71 -11.75 12.27
C SER A 57 -12.18 -12.17 12.24
N GLY A 58 -12.97 -11.79 13.24
CA GLY A 58 -14.42 -11.97 13.26
C GLY A 58 -15.16 -11.18 12.16
N TYR A 59 -14.49 -10.23 11.51
CA TYR A 59 -15.03 -9.43 10.41
C TYR A 59 -14.30 -9.71 9.08
N ASN A 60 -13.88 -10.95 8.87
CA ASN A 60 -13.20 -11.41 7.67
C ASN A 60 -11.96 -10.55 7.32
N LEU A 61 -10.97 -10.56 8.22
CA LEU A 61 -9.69 -9.89 8.00
C LEU A 61 -8.93 -10.58 6.85
N GLY A 62 -9.20 -10.14 5.62
CA GLY A 62 -8.64 -10.73 4.41
C GLY A 62 -7.23 -10.25 4.09
N ARG A 63 -6.83 -9.08 4.62
CA ARG A 63 -5.50 -8.51 4.39
C ARG A 63 -5.00 -7.72 5.58
N LEU A 64 -3.80 -8.06 6.03
CA LEU A 64 -3.03 -7.27 6.99
C LEU A 64 -1.71 -6.85 6.33
N GLN A 65 -1.55 -5.56 6.07
CA GLN A 65 -0.29 -5.01 5.56
C GLN A 65 0.49 -4.37 6.69
N ILE A 66 1.72 -4.79 6.88
CA ILE A 66 2.66 -4.28 7.89
C ILE A 66 3.91 -3.76 7.20
N THR A 67 4.43 -2.62 7.66
CA THR A 67 5.64 -2.02 7.09
C THR A 67 6.89 -2.40 7.86
N LEU A 68 7.86 -3.01 7.16
CA LEU A 68 9.21 -3.26 7.65
C LEU A 68 10.23 -2.75 6.62
N ASP A 69 10.88 -1.62 6.88
CA ASP A 69 11.77 -0.96 5.92
C ASP A 69 13.22 -1.50 5.92
N GLY A 70 13.47 -2.60 6.62
CA GLY A 70 14.77 -3.26 6.67
C GLY A 70 14.96 -4.09 7.94
N PRO A 71 16.17 -4.62 8.20
CA PRO A 71 16.51 -5.30 9.45
C PRO A 71 16.41 -4.34 10.64
N PRO A 72 16.49 -4.82 11.91
CA PRO A 72 16.25 -4.01 13.11
C PRO A 72 16.96 -2.66 13.09
N GLU A 73 18.26 -2.64 12.82
CA GLU A 73 19.07 -1.42 12.83
C GLU A 73 18.68 -0.41 11.75
N VAL A 74 18.19 -0.87 10.61
CA VAL A 74 17.73 -0.01 9.52
C VAL A 74 16.30 0.47 9.80
N HIS A 75 15.41 -0.45 10.15
CA HIS A 75 14.03 -0.11 10.45
C HIS A 75 13.94 0.87 11.62
N ASP A 76 14.61 0.58 12.73
CA ASP A 76 14.53 1.36 13.98
C ASP A 76 15.16 2.74 13.84
N SER A 77 16.14 2.93 12.94
CA SER A 77 16.68 4.26 12.64
C SER A 77 15.66 5.16 11.91
N ARG A 78 14.70 4.57 11.20
CA ARG A 78 13.67 5.27 10.40
C ARG A 78 12.33 5.37 11.12
N ARG A 79 11.98 4.30 11.84
CA ARG A 79 10.67 4.11 12.48
C ARG A 79 10.85 3.78 13.95
N TYR A 80 10.87 4.80 14.76
CA TYR A 80 11.00 4.71 16.20
C TYR A 80 9.74 5.23 16.89
N ARG A 81 9.53 4.84 18.12
CA ARG A 81 8.43 5.32 18.95
C ARG A 81 8.62 6.80 19.29
N ARG A 82 7.61 7.61 18.99
CA ARG A 82 7.61 9.02 19.39
C ARG A 82 7.73 9.12 20.92
N GLY A 83 8.58 10.03 21.37
CA GLY A 83 8.82 10.30 22.81
C GLY A 83 9.98 9.50 23.41
N THR A 84 10.13 8.21 23.13
CA THR A 84 11.21 7.38 23.71
C THR A 84 12.38 7.16 22.78
N LYS A 85 12.18 7.34 21.48
CA LYS A 85 13.10 6.94 20.39
C LYS A 85 13.48 5.44 20.41
N ALA A 86 12.74 4.62 21.15
CA ALA A 86 12.91 3.18 21.16
C ALA A 86 12.56 2.60 19.78
N GLY A 87 13.32 1.57 19.33
CA GLY A 87 13.03 0.85 18.11
C GLY A 87 11.67 0.16 18.16
N SER A 88 11.10 -0.12 17.00
CA SER A 88 9.79 -0.76 16.88
C SER A 88 9.86 -2.15 16.22
N PHE A 89 10.98 -2.52 15.61
CA PHE A 89 11.11 -3.77 14.85
C PHE A 89 10.73 -5.01 15.68
N ALA A 90 11.34 -5.17 16.86
CA ALA A 90 11.15 -6.38 17.67
C ALA A 90 9.68 -6.61 18.05
N GLU A 91 8.95 -5.53 18.38
CA GLU A 91 7.54 -5.60 18.71
C GLU A 91 6.68 -5.90 17.48
N ILE A 92 6.92 -5.24 16.36
CA ILE A 92 6.22 -5.50 15.10
C ILE A 92 6.43 -6.96 14.67
N HIS A 93 7.66 -7.44 14.71
CA HIS A 93 8.02 -8.80 14.37
C HIS A 93 7.31 -9.83 15.26
N SER A 94 7.30 -9.59 16.58
CA SER A 94 6.55 -10.43 17.54
C SER A 94 5.04 -10.46 17.22
N ASN A 95 4.44 -9.30 16.94
CA ASN A 95 3.02 -9.20 16.59
C ASN A 95 2.69 -9.94 15.29
N MET A 96 3.57 -9.85 14.28
CA MET A 96 3.42 -10.60 13.02
C MET A 96 3.40 -12.10 13.25
N LEU A 97 4.37 -12.64 13.99
CA LEU A 97 4.44 -14.06 14.29
C LEU A 97 3.24 -14.51 15.12
N ALA A 98 2.81 -13.72 16.10
CA ALA A 98 1.61 -14.02 16.88
C ALA A 98 0.36 -14.07 16.00
N ALA A 99 0.19 -13.14 15.07
CA ALA A 99 -0.94 -13.09 14.15
C ALA A 99 -1.04 -14.34 13.26
N LEU A 100 0.10 -14.82 12.74
CA LEU A 100 0.18 -16.01 11.92
C LEU A 100 -0.05 -17.27 12.76
N ASN A 101 0.65 -17.40 13.89
CA ASN A 101 0.58 -18.60 14.75
C ASN A 101 -0.80 -18.81 15.37
N GLN A 102 -1.54 -17.74 15.64
CA GLN A 102 -2.90 -17.81 16.18
C GLN A 102 -3.97 -17.89 15.08
N GLY A 103 -3.56 -17.83 13.80
CA GLY A 103 -4.46 -17.97 12.66
C GLY A 103 -5.41 -16.80 12.45
N PHE A 104 -5.12 -15.60 13.00
CA PHE A 104 -5.95 -14.42 12.77
C PHE A 104 -5.88 -13.94 11.32
N VAL A 105 -4.76 -14.19 10.66
CA VAL A 105 -4.55 -14.01 9.23
C VAL A 105 -3.81 -15.20 8.66
N GLN A 106 -4.09 -15.56 7.42
CA GLN A 106 -3.36 -16.63 6.73
C GLN A 106 -2.05 -16.11 6.13
N ARG A 107 -2.03 -14.83 5.74
CA ARG A 107 -0.89 -14.19 5.08
C ARG A 107 -0.81 -12.72 5.45
N ILE A 108 0.41 -12.23 5.61
CA ILE A 108 0.71 -10.82 5.88
C ILE A 108 1.40 -10.22 4.66
N ASP A 109 0.95 -9.06 4.23
CA ASP A 109 1.67 -8.25 3.25
C ASP A 109 2.76 -7.44 3.97
N VAL A 110 4.00 -7.83 3.83
CA VAL A 110 5.14 -7.07 4.34
C VAL A 110 5.52 -5.99 3.33
N ARG A 111 5.19 -4.74 3.67
CA ARG A 111 5.55 -3.57 2.88
C ARG A 111 6.97 -3.14 3.18
N VAL A 112 7.82 -3.06 2.17
CA VAL A 112 9.15 -2.43 2.24
C VAL A 112 9.14 -1.18 1.38
N ASN A 113 9.37 0.00 1.97
CA ASN A 113 9.57 1.23 1.21
C ASN A 113 11.05 1.33 0.85
N LEU A 114 11.35 1.01 -0.40
CA LEU A 114 12.70 0.90 -0.92
C LEU A 114 13.21 2.26 -1.38
N ASP A 115 14.32 2.70 -0.83
CA ASP A 115 14.99 3.95 -1.15
C ASP A 115 16.52 3.82 -0.98
N ILE A 116 17.25 4.90 -1.24
CA ILE A 116 18.71 4.94 -1.14
C ILE A 116 19.22 4.59 0.27
N GLN A 117 18.46 4.85 1.33
CA GLN A 117 18.89 4.58 2.71
C GLN A 117 18.92 3.10 3.07
N ASN A 118 17.97 2.29 2.52
CA ASN A 118 17.90 0.86 2.78
C ASN A 118 18.40 0.00 1.62
N GLN A 119 18.82 0.62 0.52
CA GLN A 119 19.45 -0.04 -0.61
C GLN A 119 20.59 -0.97 -0.13
N GLY A 120 20.61 -2.20 -0.62
CA GLY A 120 21.63 -3.21 -0.30
C GLY A 120 21.62 -3.71 1.16
N LYS A 121 20.62 -3.35 1.98
CA LYS A 121 20.56 -3.73 3.40
C LYS A 121 19.43 -4.71 3.73
N LEU A 122 18.68 -5.18 2.75
CA LEU A 122 17.47 -6.00 2.98
C LEU A 122 17.79 -7.49 3.20
N GLU A 123 18.98 -7.95 2.87
CA GLU A 123 19.38 -9.35 3.00
C GLU A 123 19.13 -9.89 4.42
N ARG A 124 19.56 -9.16 5.44
CA ARG A 124 19.33 -9.55 6.82
C ARG A 124 17.87 -9.55 7.24
N LEU A 125 17.03 -8.70 6.67
CA LEU A 125 15.57 -8.76 6.88
C LEU A 125 15.02 -10.09 6.37
N PHE A 126 15.38 -10.47 5.14
CA PHE A 126 14.91 -11.73 4.55
C PHE A 126 15.46 -12.94 5.28
N ALA A 127 16.71 -12.88 5.74
CA ALA A 127 17.30 -13.94 6.57
C ALA A 127 16.55 -14.13 7.90
N ILE A 128 16.16 -13.04 8.58
CA ILE A 128 15.36 -13.10 9.82
C ILE A 128 14.01 -13.76 9.54
N LEU A 129 13.25 -13.25 8.57
CA LEU A 129 11.93 -13.78 8.24
C LEU A 129 11.98 -15.23 7.72
N ALA A 130 13.03 -15.61 6.99
CA ALA A 130 13.22 -16.98 6.54
C ALA A 130 13.56 -17.93 7.70
N ALA A 131 14.32 -17.47 8.70
CA ALA A 131 14.61 -18.25 9.90
C ALA A 131 13.37 -18.53 10.75
N ASP A 132 12.35 -17.69 10.68
CA ASP A 132 11.05 -17.91 11.33
C ASP A 132 10.17 -18.95 10.60
N GLY A 133 10.53 -19.35 9.38
CA GLY A 133 9.78 -20.32 8.58
C GLY A 133 8.45 -19.81 8.04
N VAL A 134 8.33 -18.48 7.82
CA VAL A 134 7.06 -17.82 7.43
C VAL A 134 6.99 -17.43 5.95
N GLN A 135 7.87 -17.95 5.10
CA GLN A 135 7.96 -17.56 3.68
C GLN A 135 6.64 -17.71 2.94
N ASP A 136 5.92 -18.80 3.15
CA ASP A 136 4.62 -19.09 2.53
C ASP A 136 3.49 -18.19 3.06
N ASN A 137 3.70 -17.58 4.23
CA ASN A 137 2.72 -16.72 4.89
C ASN A 137 3.00 -15.23 4.69
N ILE A 138 4.06 -14.88 3.97
CA ILE A 138 4.42 -13.49 3.69
C ILE A 138 4.30 -13.23 2.18
N HIS A 139 3.60 -12.16 1.87
CA HIS A 139 3.64 -11.54 0.55
C HIS A 139 4.47 -10.25 0.63
N LEU A 140 5.55 -10.17 -0.15
CA LEU A 140 6.37 -8.98 -0.20
C LEU A 140 5.74 -7.92 -1.10
N SER A 141 5.55 -6.74 -0.54
CA SER A 141 5.04 -5.56 -1.25
C SER A 141 6.13 -4.49 -1.28
N LEU A 142 6.88 -4.43 -2.36
CA LEU A 142 7.91 -3.41 -2.53
C LEU A 142 7.29 -2.10 -3.01
N GLY A 143 7.57 -1.02 -2.32
CA GLY A 143 7.24 0.33 -2.76
C GLY A 143 8.50 1.10 -3.07
N ILE A 144 8.70 1.43 -4.33
CA ILE A 144 9.87 2.19 -4.74
C ILE A 144 9.64 3.66 -4.48
N ILE A 145 10.57 4.31 -3.82
CA ILE A 145 10.63 5.75 -3.66
C ILE A 145 11.48 6.31 -4.80
N THR A 146 10.89 7.14 -5.64
CA THR A 146 11.58 7.78 -6.77
C THR A 146 11.64 9.29 -6.58
N ASN A 147 12.67 9.92 -7.12
CA ASN A 147 12.83 11.38 -7.13
C ASN A 147 12.06 12.08 -8.27
N THR A 148 11.29 11.31 -9.04
CA THR A 148 10.47 11.83 -10.15
C THR A 148 9.13 12.40 -9.68
N LEU A 149 8.75 12.14 -8.41
CA LEU A 149 7.55 12.71 -7.83
C LEU A 149 7.87 14.11 -7.28
N PRO A 150 7.09 15.14 -7.64
CA PRO A 150 7.30 16.47 -7.09
C PRO A 150 7.13 16.50 -5.57
N ASN A 151 7.81 17.44 -4.93
CA ASN A 151 7.94 17.60 -3.47
C ASN A 151 6.64 17.77 -2.67
N GLU A 152 5.51 17.93 -3.32
CA GLU A 152 4.19 18.07 -2.66
C GLU A 152 3.50 16.74 -2.40
N SER A 153 4.27 15.66 -2.32
CA SER A 153 3.71 14.34 -2.08
C SER A 153 3.05 14.21 -0.71
N CYS A 154 2.17 13.25 -0.65
CA CYS A 154 1.24 12.74 0.36
C CYS A 154 1.51 12.94 1.86
N SER A 155 2.62 13.49 2.29
CA SER A 155 2.99 13.61 3.70
C SER A 155 2.84 15.00 4.31
N GLY A 156 2.34 16.00 3.56
CA GLY A 156 2.03 17.33 4.11
C GLY A 156 3.20 18.08 4.76
N GLY A 157 4.41 17.60 4.61
CA GLY A 157 5.64 18.18 5.17
C GLY A 157 6.58 18.64 4.07
N ALA A 158 7.13 19.83 4.23
CA ALA A 158 8.18 20.39 3.39
C ALA A 158 9.51 19.62 3.52
N ASN A 159 9.47 18.31 3.36
CA ASN A 159 10.66 17.47 3.41
C ASN A 159 11.00 17.02 2.00
N ASN A 160 12.16 17.43 1.52
CA ASN A 160 12.81 16.97 0.28
C ASN A 160 13.13 15.45 0.33
N TYR A 161 12.30 14.63 1.01
CA TYR A 161 12.58 13.22 1.23
C TYR A 161 12.73 12.48 -0.09
N PHE A 162 11.82 12.69 -1.02
CA PHE A 162 11.84 12.04 -2.33
C PHE A 162 13.02 12.50 -3.18
N ASP A 163 13.37 13.79 -3.11
CA ASP A 163 14.53 14.33 -3.84
C ASP A 163 15.86 13.83 -3.28
N VAL A 164 15.93 13.65 -1.95
CA VAL A 164 17.18 13.26 -1.28
C VAL A 164 17.36 11.74 -1.27
N TYR A 165 16.27 10.98 -1.11
CA TYR A 165 16.35 9.53 -0.89
C TYR A 165 15.69 8.70 -1.99
N GLY A 166 14.99 9.35 -2.92
CA GLY A 166 14.39 8.67 -4.07
C GLY A 166 15.41 8.26 -5.12
N PHE A 167 15.17 7.14 -5.73
CA PHE A 167 15.95 6.66 -6.87
C PHE A 167 15.61 7.45 -8.14
N SER A 168 16.58 7.57 -9.05
CA SER A 168 16.25 7.80 -10.46
C SER A 168 15.48 6.60 -11.04
N GLU A 169 14.83 6.77 -12.18
CA GLU A 169 14.05 5.67 -12.79
C GLU A 169 14.90 4.42 -13.07
N ASP A 170 16.11 4.61 -13.60
CA ASP A 170 17.01 3.50 -13.88
C ASP A 170 17.45 2.75 -12.62
N GLN A 171 17.83 3.49 -11.58
CA GLN A 171 18.18 2.92 -10.29
C GLN A 171 16.98 2.19 -9.65
N ALA A 172 15.78 2.75 -9.78
CA ALA A 172 14.55 2.15 -9.26
C ALA A 172 14.29 0.77 -9.87
N VAL A 173 14.43 0.63 -11.19
CA VAL A 173 14.28 -0.65 -11.90
C VAL A 173 15.32 -1.66 -11.42
N GLU A 174 16.59 -1.24 -11.43
CA GLU A 174 17.70 -2.12 -11.05
C GLU A 174 17.56 -2.63 -9.61
N GLU A 175 17.28 -1.74 -8.67
CA GLU A 175 17.18 -2.10 -7.27
C GLU A 175 15.93 -2.93 -6.96
N TYR A 176 14.81 -2.63 -7.60
CA TYR A 176 13.61 -3.47 -7.47
C TYR A 176 13.88 -4.92 -7.86
N LEU A 177 14.51 -5.13 -9.00
CA LEU A 177 14.82 -6.46 -9.51
C LEU A 177 15.87 -7.18 -8.66
N LYS A 178 16.89 -6.47 -8.16
CA LYS A 178 17.86 -7.01 -7.19
C LYS A 178 17.17 -7.51 -5.92
N VAL A 179 16.28 -6.69 -5.36
CA VAL A 179 15.56 -7.06 -4.14
C VAL A 179 14.59 -8.21 -4.40
N ALA A 180 13.91 -8.25 -5.53
CA ALA A 180 13.04 -9.36 -5.90
C ALA A 180 13.83 -10.68 -6.06
N ALA A 181 15.00 -10.64 -6.71
CA ALA A 181 15.89 -11.80 -6.84
C ALA A 181 16.42 -12.27 -5.48
N LEU A 182 16.81 -11.33 -4.63
CA LEU A 182 17.28 -11.60 -3.28
C LEU A 182 16.17 -12.27 -2.45
N ALA A 183 14.95 -11.75 -2.47
CA ALA A 183 13.80 -12.34 -1.79
C ALA A 183 13.56 -13.79 -2.24
N LYS A 184 13.62 -14.05 -3.55
CA LYS A 184 13.50 -15.40 -4.12
C LYS A 184 14.58 -16.34 -3.59
N SER A 185 15.83 -15.89 -3.44
CA SER A 185 16.92 -16.71 -2.91
C SER A 185 16.74 -17.12 -1.46
N TYR A 186 15.91 -16.40 -0.68
CA TYR A 186 15.50 -16.75 0.69
C TYR A 186 14.18 -17.54 0.75
N GLY A 187 13.64 -17.95 -0.38
CA GLY A 187 12.42 -18.76 -0.47
C GLY A 187 11.12 -17.98 -0.46
N PHE A 188 11.16 -16.64 -0.51
CA PHE A 188 9.95 -15.85 -0.67
C PHE A 188 9.47 -15.86 -2.12
N GLN A 189 8.16 -15.79 -2.30
CA GLN A 189 7.61 -15.47 -3.61
C GLN A 189 8.09 -14.06 -4.00
N PRO A 190 8.62 -13.87 -5.20
CA PRO A 190 8.99 -12.54 -5.66
C PRO A 190 7.76 -11.63 -5.66
N PRO A 191 7.95 -10.32 -5.44
CA PRO A 191 6.86 -9.37 -5.59
C PRO A 191 6.17 -9.57 -6.93
N GLY A 192 4.85 -9.55 -6.94
CA GLY A 192 4.09 -9.66 -8.17
C GLY A 192 4.33 -8.49 -9.13
N GLU A 193 3.76 -8.57 -10.32
CA GLU A 193 3.83 -7.52 -11.34
C GLU A 193 3.47 -6.15 -10.78
N LEU A 194 4.20 -5.12 -11.19
CA LEU A 194 3.83 -3.74 -10.90
C LEU A 194 2.61 -3.35 -11.71
N ILE A 195 1.47 -3.24 -11.04
CA ILE A 195 0.20 -2.80 -11.61
C ILE A 195 -0.19 -1.49 -10.94
N VAL A 196 -0.30 -0.42 -11.70
CA VAL A 196 -0.61 0.92 -11.15
C VAL A 196 -2.09 1.26 -11.33
N GLY A 197 -2.67 0.88 -12.43
CA GLY A 197 -3.81 1.59 -12.93
C GLY A 197 -5.22 1.10 -12.65
N PRO A 198 -5.74 0.04 -13.31
CA PRO A 198 -7.18 -0.19 -13.32
C PRO A 198 -7.76 -0.52 -11.94
N TRP A 199 -6.92 -0.94 -11.02
CA TRP A 199 -7.28 -1.31 -9.63
C TRP A 199 -7.16 -0.15 -8.63
N CYS A 200 -6.82 1.05 -9.09
CA CYS A 200 -6.73 2.21 -8.23
C CYS A 200 -8.12 2.59 -7.68
N VAL A 201 -8.25 2.64 -6.35
CA VAL A 201 -9.47 3.03 -5.64
C VAL A 201 -10.03 4.37 -6.16
N ALA A 202 -9.16 5.31 -6.50
CA ALA A 202 -9.56 6.62 -7.02
C ALA A 202 -10.38 6.52 -8.32
N ARG A 203 -10.23 5.46 -9.09
CA ARG A 203 -10.92 5.23 -10.36
C ARG A 203 -12.17 4.38 -10.24
N HIS A 204 -12.28 3.63 -9.15
CA HIS A 204 -13.42 2.74 -8.98
C HIS A 204 -14.69 3.55 -8.70
N PRO A 205 -15.79 3.33 -9.44
CA PRO A 205 -17.01 4.15 -9.31
C PRO A 205 -17.66 4.07 -7.92
N HIS A 206 -17.50 2.97 -7.21
CA HIS A 206 -18.10 2.73 -5.90
C HIS A 206 -17.08 2.68 -4.76
N ALA A 207 -15.92 3.29 -4.94
CA ALA A 207 -14.92 3.35 -3.88
C ALA A 207 -14.67 4.81 -3.45
N TRP A 208 -14.59 4.99 -2.13
CA TRP A 208 -14.44 6.26 -1.49
C TRP A 208 -13.42 6.18 -0.36
N THR A 209 -12.71 7.25 -0.11
CA THR A 209 -11.89 7.42 1.09
C THR A 209 -12.60 8.41 2.00
N VAL A 210 -12.88 7.99 3.23
CA VAL A 210 -13.53 8.83 4.23
C VAL A 210 -12.47 9.32 5.21
N GLY A 211 -12.38 10.62 5.38
CA GLY A 211 -11.52 11.28 6.36
C GLY A 211 -12.09 11.21 7.78
N PRO A 212 -11.30 11.65 8.77
CA PRO A 212 -11.68 11.52 10.19
C PRO A 212 -12.91 12.34 10.60
N ASP A 213 -13.18 13.44 9.92
CA ASP A 213 -14.31 14.33 10.18
C ASP A 213 -15.49 14.12 9.21
N GLY A 214 -15.47 13.02 8.45
CA GLY A 214 -16.52 12.64 7.52
C GLY A 214 -16.38 13.22 6.12
N GLU A 215 -15.27 13.88 5.81
CA GLU A 215 -14.95 14.33 4.45
C GLU A 215 -14.78 13.13 3.53
N ILE A 216 -15.24 13.26 2.31
CA ILE A 216 -15.13 12.22 1.28
C ILE A 216 -14.11 12.65 0.23
N TYR A 217 -13.18 11.75 -0.06
CA TYR A 217 -12.15 11.89 -1.07
C TYR A 217 -12.19 10.74 -2.07
N LYS A 218 -11.63 10.96 -3.26
CA LYS A 218 -11.45 9.89 -4.25
C LYS A 218 -10.08 9.21 -4.16
N CYS A 219 -9.10 9.86 -3.58
CA CYS A 219 -7.75 9.34 -3.45
C CYS A 219 -7.27 9.42 -1.99
N LEU A 220 -6.73 8.31 -1.49
CA LEU A 220 -6.15 8.26 -0.16
C LEU A 220 -5.06 9.32 0.06
N SER A 221 -4.26 9.58 -0.98
CA SER A 221 -3.17 10.56 -0.93
C SER A 221 -3.64 12.02 -0.86
N THR A 222 -4.94 12.28 -1.00
CA THR A 222 -5.51 13.62 -0.89
C THR A 222 -6.21 13.89 0.45
N VAL A 223 -6.24 12.92 1.35
CA VAL A 223 -6.83 13.10 2.69
C VAL A 223 -6.11 14.22 3.44
N GLY A 224 -6.89 15.12 4.04
CA GLY A 224 -6.38 16.30 4.74
C GLY A 224 -6.10 17.51 3.83
N ARG A 225 -6.45 17.43 2.55
CA ARG A 225 -6.35 18.53 1.59
C ARG A 225 -7.77 19.02 1.24
N PRO A 226 -8.21 20.18 1.77
CA PRO A 226 -9.58 20.66 1.58
C PRO A 226 -10.01 20.80 0.13
N GLU A 227 -9.08 21.19 -0.76
CA GLU A 227 -9.31 21.34 -2.19
C GLU A 227 -9.66 20.05 -2.94
N HIS A 228 -9.40 18.90 -2.32
CA HIS A 228 -9.71 17.58 -2.87
C HIS A 228 -10.93 16.89 -2.22
N VAL A 229 -11.60 17.57 -1.30
CA VAL A 229 -12.86 17.08 -0.73
C VAL A 229 -13.92 17.09 -1.81
N VAL A 230 -14.58 15.96 -2.02
CA VAL A 230 -15.64 15.80 -3.03
C VAL A 230 -17.03 15.71 -2.41
N GLY A 231 -17.13 15.61 -1.10
CA GLY A 231 -18.40 15.56 -0.34
C GLY A 231 -18.15 15.32 1.13
N HIS A 232 -19.24 15.20 1.89
CA HIS A 232 -19.21 14.91 3.33
C HIS A 232 -20.32 13.91 3.66
N LEU A 233 -20.03 12.99 4.59
CA LEU A 233 -21.06 12.11 5.12
C LEU A 233 -22.18 12.93 5.80
N PRO A 234 -23.48 12.49 5.68
CA PRO A 234 -23.93 11.24 5.07
C PRO A 234 -24.15 11.30 3.56
N GLU A 235 -23.88 12.41 2.91
CA GLU A 235 -24.14 12.59 1.47
C GLU A 235 -22.95 12.11 0.65
N VAL A 236 -23.15 10.99 -0.06
CA VAL A 236 -22.13 10.43 -0.96
C VAL A 236 -22.27 11.08 -2.34
N PRO A 237 -21.22 11.75 -2.86
CA PRO A 237 -21.28 12.45 -4.13
C PRO A 237 -21.34 11.49 -5.33
N SER A 238 -21.85 12.01 -6.46
CA SER A 238 -21.73 11.35 -7.76
C SER A 238 -20.26 11.19 -8.18
N ASN A 239 -19.97 10.10 -8.86
CA ASN A 239 -18.62 9.78 -9.32
C ASN A 239 -18.40 10.04 -10.83
N ASP A 240 -19.34 10.66 -11.49
CA ASP A 240 -19.37 10.79 -12.95
C ASP A 240 -18.18 11.55 -13.51
N ALA A 241 -17.74 12.63 -12.83
CA ALA A 241 -16.61 13.43 -13.25
C ALA A 241 -15.29 12.64 -13.25
N VAL A 242 -15.05 11.81 -12.21
CA VAL A 242 -13.86 10.97 -12.12
C VAL A 242 -13.89 9.84 -13.15
N THR A 243 -15.06 9.24 -13.33
CA THR A 243 -15.27 8.18 -14.33
C THR A 243 -15.01 8.71 -15.74
N SER A 244 -15.61 9.82 -16.09
CA SER A 244 -15.44 10.46 -17.42
C SER A 244 -13.99 10.86 -17.67
N TYR A 245 -13.32 11.40 -16.66
CA TYR A 245 -11.89 11.75 -16.76
C TYR A 245 -11.01 10.51 -16.99
N THR A 246 -11.24 9.44 -16.24
CA THR A 246 -10.50 8.18 -16.38
C THR A 246 -10.65 7.56 -17.75
N LEU A 247 -11.88 7.54 -18.29
CA LEU A 247 -12.17 7.00 -19.62
C LEU A 247 -11.46 7.81 -20.72
N ARG A 248 -11.45 9.14 -20.63
CA ARG A 248 -10.69 9.98 -21.58
C ARG A 248 -9.20 9.66 -21.58
N ARG A 249 -8.59 9.56 -20.40
CA ARG A 249 -7.16 9.23 -20.28
C ARG A 249 -6.81 7.87 -20.89
N ILE A 250 -7.70 6.89 -20.68
CA ILE A 250 -7.53 5.57 -21.29
C ILE A 250 -7.65 5.66 -22.81
N ALA A 251 -8.64 6.38 -23.34
CA ALA A 251 -8.82 6.59 -24.78
C ALA A 251 -7.59 7.26 -25.39
N ASP A 252 -7.09 8.35 -24.82
CA ASP A 252 -5.89 9.07 -25.28
C ASP A 252 -4.67 8.13 -25.36
N CYS A 253 -4.50 7.25 -24.39
CA CYS A 253 -3.41 6.26 -24.42
C CYS A 253 -3.60 5.19 -25.48
N LEU A 254 -4.83 4.73 -25.70
CA LEU A 254 -5.14 3.74 -26.75
C LEU A 254 -4.96 4.33 -28.15
N ASP A 255 -5.38 5.58 -28.37
CA ASP A 255 -5.19 6.30 -29.63
C ASP A 255 -3.71 6.48 -29.98
N GLN A 256 -2.85 6.58 -28.97
CA GLN A 256 -1.39 6.61 -29.11
C GLN A 256 -0.77 5.19 -29.24
N GLY A 257 -1.56 4.14 -29.32
CA GLY A 257 -1.09 2.75 -29.45
C GLY A 257 -0.41 2.21 -28.20
N CYS A 258 -0.75 2.73 -27.00
CA CYS A 258 -0.13 2.29 -25.76
C CYS A 258 -0.63 0.91 -25.34
N ASN A 259 0.29 -0.08 -25.32
CA ASN A 259 0.00 -1.45 -24.87
C ASN A 259 0.00 -1.65 -23.37
N MET A 260 0.38 -0.63 -22.58
CA MET A 260 0.42 -0.70 -21.12
C MET A 260 -0.88 -0.30 -20.44
N VAL A 261 -1.91 0.07 -21.19
CA VAL A 261 -3.22 0.50 -20.63
C VAL A 261 -3.81 -0.53 -19.66
N PRO A 262 -3.80 -1.85 -19.94
CA PRO A 262 -4.35 -2.84 -19.02
C PRO A 262 -3.65 -2.89 -17.66
N ILE A 263 -2.38 -2.51 -17.60
CA ILE A 263 -1.55 -2.51 -16.39
C ILE A 263 -1.53 -1.14 -15.73
N CYS A 264 -1.44 -0.08 -16.54
CA CYS A 264 -1.26 1.30 -16.08
C CYS A 264 -2.60 2.05 -15.89
N GLY A 265 -3.60 1.79 -16.75
CA GLY A 265 -4.89 2.48 -16.75
C GLY A 265 -4.80 3.98 -17.03
N GLY A 266 -3.73 4.47 -17.69
CA GLY A 266 -3.56 5.89 -18.02
C GLY A 266 -2.84 6.74 -16.96
N GLY A 267 -2.06 6.14 -16.05
CA GLY A 267 -1.22 6.86 -15.08
C GLY A 267 -1.90 7.15 -13.73
N CYS A 268 -1.26 7.92 -12.86
CA CYS A 268 -1.78 8.29 -11.55
C CYS A 268 -2.65 9.55 -11.63
N LEU A 269 -3.91 9.47 -11.19
CA LEU A 269 -4.81 10.64 -11.13
C LEU A 269 -4.37 11.68 -10.11
N PHE A 270 -3.71 11.23 -9.04
CA PHE A 270 -3.21 12.13 -8.00
C PHE A 270 -2.08 13.00 -8.54
N GLU A 271 -1.10 12.41 -9.19
CA GLU A 271 0.03 13.15 -9.77
C GLU A 271 -0.43 14.24 -10.72
N GLU A 272 -1.39 13.94 -11.57
CA GLU A 272 -1.91 14.94 -12.50
C GLU A 272 -2.67 16.06 -11.80
N LYS A 273 -3.53 15.75 -10.84
CA LYS A 273 -4.34 16.75 -10.14
C LYS A 273 -3.52 17.61 -9.17
N VAL A 274 -2.51 17.06 -8.53
CA VAL A 274 -1.71 17.76 -7.52
C VAL A 274 -0.52 18.47 -8.16
N ASN A 275 0.08 17.85 -9.17
CA ASN A 275 1.34 18.32 -9.74
C ASN A 275 1.16 18.96 -11.12
N GLY A 276 -0.04 18.94 -11.70
CA GLY A 276 -0.32 19.49 -13.02
C GLY A 276 0.37 18.78 -14.19
N THR A 277 1.08 17.68 -13.92
CA THR A 277 1.83 16.92 -14.92
C THR A 277 1.48 15.45 -14.87
N THR A 278 1.23 14.84 -16.03
CA THR A 278 1.11 13.39 -16.16
C THR A 278 2.50 12.78 -16.30
N ASN A 279 2.98 12.18 -15.25
CA ASN A 279 4.13 11.30 -15.36
C ASN A 279 3.67 9.96 -15.96
N CYS A 280 4.21 9.57 -17.13
CA CYS A 280 3.86 8.30 -17.78
C CYS A 280 4.80 7.20 -17.29
N PRO A 281 4.32 6.24 -16.44
CA PRO A 281 5.19 5.21 -15.88
C PRO A 281 5.46 4.04 -16.86
N LYS A 282 5.20 4.20 -18.16
CA LYS A 282 5.28 3.13 -19.15
C LYS A 282 6.65 2.44 -19.16
N ALA A 283 7.73 3.22 -19.24
CA ALA A 283 9.08 2.69 -19.31
C ALA A 283 9.46 1.91 -18.04
N LEU A 284 9.18 2.48 -16.88
CA LEU A 284 9.40 1.82 -15.60
C LEU A 284 8.64 0.49 -15.51
N LEU A 285 7.34 0.51 -15.80
CA LEU A 285 6.49 -0.68 -15.71
C LEU A 285 6.93 -1.77 -16.68
N GLN A 286 7.28 -1.41 -17.91
CA GLN A 286 7.75 -2.39 -18.90
C GLN A 286 9.05 -3.08 -18.45
N ARG A 287 10.01 -2.30 -17.95
CA ARG A 287 11.32 -2.82 -17.53
C ARG A 287 11.22 -3.69 -16.29
N VAL A 288 10.47 -3.25 -15.27
CA VAL A 288 10.29 -4.03 -14.04
C VAL A 288 9.53 -5.32 -14.33
N ASN A 289 8.41 -5.26 -15.05
CA ASN A 289 7.61 -6.46 -15.32
C ASN A 289 8.35 -7.46 -16.21
N ALA A 290 9.10 -7.01 -17.22
CA ALA A 290 9.96 -7.90 -18.02
C ALA A 290 11.02 -8.58 -17.15
N GLY A 291 11.66 -7.86 -16.24
CA GLY A 291 12.64 -8.42 -15.30
C GLY A 291 12.03 -9.42 -14.32
N LEU A 292 10.83 -9.14 -13.79
CA LEU A 292 10.12 -10.06 -12.92
C LEU A 292 9.74 -11.37 -13.63
N LEU A 293 9.25 -11.29 -14.87
CA LEU A 293 8.96 -12.48 -15.68
C LEU A 293 10.23 -13.32 -15.92
N THR A 294 11.36 -12.67 -16.17
CA THR A 294 12.65 -13.37 -16.30
C THR A 294 13.05 -14.07 -14.99
N LEU A 295 12.85 -13.42 -13.84
CA LEU A 295 13.11 -14.02 -12.53
C LEU A 295 12.17 -15.19 -12.22
N GLU A 296 10.92 -15.12 -12.64
CA GLU A 296 9.93 -16.17 -12.39
C GLU A 296 10.22 -17.42 -13.21
N HIS A 297 10.52 -17.26 -14.50
CA HIS A 297 10.65 -18.37 -15.46
C HIS A 297 12.08 -18.87 -15.67
N GLY A 298 13.08 -18.23 -15.10
CA GLY A 298 14.45 -18.74 -15.04
C GLY A 298 15.20 -18.80 -16.37
N GLN A 299 14.99 -17.78 -17.26
CA GLN A 299 15.79 -17.63 -18.49
C GLN A 299 16.85 -16.55 -18.33
#